data_1dba31996e6a1080e333ddb91a0b28e7
#
_entry.id   1dba31996e6a1080e333ddb91a0b28e7
#
_cell.length_a   1.000
_cell.length_b   1.000
_cell.length_c   1.000
_cell.angle_alpha   90.00
_cell.angle_beta   90.00
_cell.angle_gamma   90.00
#
_symmetry.space_group_name_H-M   'P 1'
#
loop_
_entity.id
_entity.type
_entity.pdbx_description
1 polymer ?
#
loop_
_entity_poly.entity_id
_entity_poly.type
_entity_poly.pdbx_seq_one_letter_code
_entity_poly.pdbx_strand_id
1 'polypeptide(L)'
;SFASFAQNKDVTRFLGIPVDGTVASMKQKLKAKGFKQSPYYKDQLVGRFNGNDVYVHILENKGKVWRISVGDKNFTDEINVRIRFNNLCRQFDNNGKYIPIQNVEDYMIPDDTDVSYEMAVNNKRFEAAFFQLPSDTTLMQKTVDNIVQKKYTPEQIKNPTEEIVKDVEAIANNVMYDILSKRSVWFVINENFGCYSIMIHYENRYNYADGEDL
;
A
#
# COMPACT_ATOMS: atom_id res chain seq x y z
N SER A 1 36.12 0.54 7.14
CA SER A 1 34.92 -0.30 7.11
C SER A 1 33.72 0.56 7.52
N PHE A 2 33.02 1.13 6.55
CA PHE A 2 31.76 1.84 6.80
C PHE A 2 30.67 0.80 7.00
N ALA A 3 30.32 0.52 8.24
CA ALA A 3 29.10 -0.18 8.56
C ALA A 3 27.94 0.73 8.09
N SER A 4 27.34 0.39 6.96
CA SER A 4 26.07 0.92 6.53
C SER A 4 25.07 0.57 7.61
N PHE A 5 24.72 1.52 8.46
CA PHE A 5 23.51 1.44 9.26
C PHE A 5 22.35 1.42 8.26
N ALA A 6 21.91 0.23 7.92
CA ALA A 6 20.64 0.06 7.25
C ALA A 6 19.59 0.65 8.19
N GLN A 7 19.23 1.90 7.94
CA GLN A 7 18.14 2.58 8.64
C GLN A 7 16.92 1.69 8.44
N ASN A 8 16.42 1.13 9.53
CA ASN A 8 15.30 0.19 9.51
C ASN A 8 14.05 0.98 9.08
N LYS A 9 13.88 1.14 7.76
CA LYS A 9 12.77 1.89 7.18
C LYS A 9 11.49 1.13 7.54
N ASP A 10 10.55 1.80 8.18
CA ASP A 10 9.23 1.24 8.39
C ASP A 10 8.46 1.25 7.06
N VAL A 11 8.41 0.10 6.43
CA VAL A 11 7.83 -0.10 5.09
C VAL A 11 6.43 -0.71 5.18
N THR A 12 5.70 -0.68 4.06
CA THR A 12 4.42 -1.38 3.92
C THR A 12 4.55 -2.84 4.36
N ARG A 13 3.51 -3.35 5.02
CA ARG A 13 3.45 -4.73 5.51
C ARG A 13 2.26 -5.47 4.92
N PHE A 14 2.49 -6.71 4.52
CA PHE A 14 1.45 -7.67 4.17
C PHE A 14 1.42 -8.78 5.22
N LEU A 15 0.28 -8.98 5.88
CA LEU A 15 0.11 -9.94 7.00
C LEU A 15 1.16 -9.76 8.13
N GLY A 16 1.58 -8.51 8.38
CA GLY A 16 2.62 -8.17 9.34
C GLY A 16 4.05 -8.37 8.82
N ILE A 17 4.24 -8.91 7.61
CA ILE A 17 5.54 -9.10 6.98
C ILE A 17 5.92 -7.83 6.23
N PRO A 18 7.07 -7.20 6.50
CA PRO A 18 7.56 -6.07 5.72
C PRO A 18 7.73 -6.45 4.23
N VAL A 19 7.19 -5.62 3.34
CA VAL A 19 7.38 -5.75 1.88
C VAL A 19 8.78 -5.27 1.54
N ASP A 20 9.77 -6.11 1.86
CA ASP A 20 11.20 -5.81 1.69
C ASP A 20 12.03 -7.10 1.71
N GLY A 21 13.32 -6.96 1.43
CA GLY A 21 14.27 -8.08 1.40
C GLY A 21 14.21 -8.85 0.07
N THR A 22 14.72 -10.08 0.07
CA THR A 22 14.78 -10.91 -1.15
C THR A 22 13.47 -11.67 -1.37
N VAL A 23 13.17 -12.03 -2.63
CA VAL A 23 12.03 -12.89 -2.99
C VAL A 23 12.06 -14.22 -2.23
N ALA A 24 13.25 -14.83 -2.08
CA ALA A 24 13.39 -16.10 -1.35
C ALA A 24 12.97 -15.97 0.12
N SER A 25 13.45 -14.93 0.82
CA SER A 25 13.08 -14.64 2.21
C SER A 25 11.57 -14.35 2.33
N MET A 26 11.01 -13.58 1.39
CA MET A 26 9.57 -13.27 1.37
C MET A 26 8.74 -14.54 1.18
N LYS A 27 9.12 -15.43 0.24
CA LYS A 27 8.45 -16.72 0.04
C LYS A 27 8.46 -17.58 1.31
N GLN A 28 9.57 -17.64 2.04
CA GLN A 28 9.65 -18.37 3.31
C GLN A 28 8.68 -17.81 4.36
N LYS A 29 8.65 -16.49 4.53
CA LYS A 29 7.75 -15.82 5.49
C LYS A 29 6.28 -16.04 5.15
N LEU A 30 5.91 -15.97 3.87
CA LEU A 30 4.55 -16.23 3.42
C LEU A 30 4.17 -17.71 3.59
N LYS A 31 5.09 -18.64 3.33
CA LYS A 31 4.86 -20.07 3.62
C LYS A 31 4.61 -20.34 5.11
N ALA A 32 5.31 -19.64 6.00
CA ALA A 32 5.06 -19.70 7.43
C ALA A 32 3.67 -19.14 7.83
N LYS A 33 3.06 -18.31 6.99
CA LYS A 33 1.67 -17.81 7.14
C LYS A 33 0.61 -18.71 6.48
N GLY A 34 1.01 -19.89 5.97
CA GLY A 34 0.09 -20.89 5.41
C GLY A 34 -0.03 -20.85 3.88
N PHE A 35 0.68 -19.96 3.19
CA PHE A 35 0.72 -20.00 1.72
C PHE A 35 1.56 -21.16 1.24
N LYS A 36 1.21 -21.71 0.07
CA LYS A 36 1.91 -22.83 -0.55
C LYS A 36 2.42 -22.45 -1.92
N GLN A 37 3.44 -23.15 -2.40
CA GLN A 37 3.90 -22.98 -3.78
C GLN A 37 2.79 -23.37 -4.74
N SER A 38 2.55 -22.53 -5.77
CA SER A 38 1.65 -22.90 -6.86
C SER A 38 2.16 -24.14 -7.57
N PRO A 39 1.29 -25.12 -7.88
CA PRO A 39 1.70 -26.29 -8.66
C PRO A 39 2.00 -25.97 -10.11
N TYR A 40 1.53 -24.83 -10.62
CA TYR A 40 1.64 -24.46 -12.04
C TYR A 40 2.73 -23.44 -12.31
N TYR A 41 3.00 -22.53 -11.35
CA TYR A 41 3.92 -21.40 -11.55
C TYR A 41 4.91 -21.27 -10.41
N LYS A 42 6.21 -21.28 -10.74
CA LYS A 42 7.31 -21.19 -9.76
C LYS A 42 7.35 -19.85 -9.00
N ASP A 43 6.84 -18.79 -9.60
CA ASP A 43 6.87 -17.44 -9.03
C ASP A 43 5.56 -17.01 -8.34
N GLN A 44 4.64 -17.97 -8.19
CA GLN A 44 3.33 -17.74 -7.59
C GLN A 44 3.15 -18.59 -6.34
N LEU A 45 2.60 -17.99 -5.30
CA LEU A 45 2.09 -18.72 -4.13
C LEU A 45 0.56 -18.75 -4.20
N VAL A 46 -0.02 -19.73 -3.52
CA VAL A 46 -1.48 -19.89 -3.36
C VAL A 46 -1.81 -19.99 -1.87
N GLY A 47 -2.95 -19.47 -1.49
CA GLY A 47 -3.42 -19.52 -0.11
C GLY A 47 -4.79 -18.89 0.06
N ARG A 48 -5.12 -18.54 1.30
CA ARG A 48 -6.36 -17.81 1.61
C ARG A 48 -6.04 -16.45 2.20
N PHE A 49 -6.76 -15.45 1.73
CA PHE A 49 -6.67 -14.09 2.24
C PHE A 49 -8.05 -13.41 2.17
N ASN A 50 -8.45 -12.74 3.23
CA ASN A 50 -9.73 -12.03 3.33
C ASN A 50 -10.94 -12.91 2.90
N GLY A 51 -10.96 -14.16 3.37
CA GLY A 51 -12.04 -15.10 3.08
C GLY A 51 -12.00 -15.77 1.71
N ASN A 52 -11.08 -15.39 0.81
CA ASN A 52 -10.98 -15.91 -0.55
C ASN A 52 -9.72 -16.73 -0.77
N ASP A 53 -9.79 -17.67 -1.71
CA ASP A 53 -8.61 -18.29 -2.27
C ASP A 53 -7.91 -17.29 -3.18
N VAL A 54 -6.60 -17.17 -3.03
CA VAL A 54 -5.82 -16.15 -3.74
C VAL A 54 -4.54 -16.71 -4.33
N TYR A 55 -4.09 -16.02 -5.38
CA TYR A 55 -2.72 -16.07 -5.88
C TYR A 55 -1.92 -14.91 -5.30
N VAL A 56 -0.67 -15.17 -4.94
CA VAL A 56 0.25 -14.14 -4.46
C VAL A 56 1.48 -14.09 -5.35
N HIS A 57 1.75 -12.92 -5.89
CA HIS A 57 2.93 -12.61 -6.69
C HIS A 57 3.84 -11.66 -5.91
N ILE A 58 5.14 -11.93 -5.94
CA ILE A 58 6.16 -11.13 -5.30
C ILE A 58 6.99 -10.47 -6.41
N LEU A 59 6.96 -9.14 -6.46
CA LEU A 59 7.70 -8.37 -7.45
C LEU A 59 8.92 -7.74 -6.79
N GLU A 60 10.04 -7.82 -7.49
CA GLU A 60 11.32 -7.26 -7.03
C GLU A 60 11.86 -6.21 -8.02
N ASN A 61 12.73 -5.35 -7.49
CA ASN A 61 13.58 -4.46 -8.25
C ASN A 61 15.00 -4.50 -7.66
N LYS A 62 16.01 -4.76 -8.49
CA LYS A 62 17.42 -4.86 -8.06
C LYS A 62 17.63 -5.78 -6.84
N GLY A 63 16.92 -6.92 -6.82
CA GLY A 63 17.00 -7.95 -5.77
C GLY A 63 16.22 -7.64 -4.48
N LYS A 64 15.43 -6.54 -4.44
CA LYS A 64 14.61 -6.16 -3.31
C LYS A 64 13.13 -6.19 -3.65
N VAL A 65 12.34 -6.81 -2.81
CA VAL A 65 10.88 -6.84 -2.95
C VAL A 65 10.33 -5.42 -2.77
N TRP A 66 9.56 -4.98 -3.76
CA TRP A 66 8.88 -3.68 -3.73
C TRP A 66 7.36 -3.79 -3.76
N ARG A 67 6.81 -4.93 -4.23
CA ARG A 67 5.35 -5.13 -4.28
C ARG A 67 4.99 -6.58 -3.99
N ILE A 68 3.90 -6.76 -3.24
CA ILE A 68 3.16 -8.01 -3.14
C ILE A 68 1.80 -7.77 -3.78
N SER A 69 1.45 -8.59 -4.79
CA SER A 69 0.16 -8.56 -5.46
C SER A 69 -0.64 -9.81 -5.07
N VAL A 70 -1.85 -9.59 -4.56
CA VAL A 70 -2.76 -10.63 -4.07
C VAL A 70 -4.01 -10.60 -4.94
N GLY A 71 -4.18 -11.60 -5.79
CA GLY A 71 -5.32 -11.69 -6.71
C GLY A 71 -6.27 -12.79 -6.32
N ASP A 72 -7.57 -12.53 -6.47
CA ASP A 72 -8.58 -13.57 -6.33
C ASP A 72 -8.33 -14.72 -7.32
N LYS A 73 -8.33 -15.94 -6.81
CA LYS A 73 -8.14 -17.13 -7.64
C LYS A 73 -9.39 -17.46 -8.46
N ASN A 74 -10.55 -17.22 -7.88
CA ASN A 74 -11.83 -17.52 -8.49
C ASN A 74 -12.41 -16.24 -9.07
N PHE A 75 -12.76 -16.29 -10.35
CA PHE A 75 -13.51 -15.22 -11.00
C PHE A 75 -14.97 -15.26 -10.54
N THR A 76 -15.64 -14.11 -10.63
CA THR A 76 -17.03 -13.93 -10.25
C THR A 76 -17.76 -13.07 -11.27
N ASP A 77 -19.07 -12.93 -11.11
CA ASP A 77 -19.90 -12.03 -11.90
C ASP A 77 -19.78 -10.57 -11.44
N GLU A 78 -20.41 -9.69 -12.20
CA GLU A 78 -20.43 -8.25 -11.98
C GLU A 78 -21.00 -7.84 -10.62
N ILE A 79 -22.10 -8.46 -10.20
CA ILE A 79 -22.78 -8.11 -8.93
C ILE A 79 -21.87 -8.49 -7.76
N ASN A 80 -21.33 -9.68 -7.77
CA ASN A 80 -20.49 -10.18 -6.69
C ASN A 80 -19.14 -9.44 -6.60
N VAL A 81 -18.53 -9.06 -7.73
CA VAL A 81 -17.29 -8.27 -7.69
C VAL A 81 -17.54 -6.88 -7.13
N ARG A 82 -18.66 -6.22 -7.48
CA ARG A 82 -19.07 -4.93 -6.92
C ARG A 82 -19.25 -5.02 -5.39
N ILE A 83 -20.00 -6.00 -4.92
CA ILE A 83 -20.21 -6.22 -3.48
C ILE A 83 -18.86 -6.44 -2.77
N ARG A 84 -17.98 -7.25 -3.34
CA ARG A 84 -16.66 -7.52 -2.78
C ARG A 84 -15.78 -6.26 -2.76
N PHE A 85 -15.79 -5.49 -3.83
CA PHE A 85 -15.04 -4.23 -3.92
C PHE A 85 -15.49 -3.24 -2.86
N ASN A 86 -16.79 -3.00 -2.75
CA ASN A 86 -17.38 -2.11 -1.76
C ASN A 86 -17.10 -2.59 -0.32
N ASN A 87 -17.14 -3.90 -0.07
CA ASN A 87 -16.77 -4.45 1.23
C ASN A 87 -15.29 -4.23 1.56
N LEU A 88 -14.39 -4.35 0.58
CA LEU A 88 -12.98 -4.03 0.78
C LEU A 88 -12.79 -2.54 1.12
N CYS A 89 -13.44 -1.63 0.41
CA CYS A 89 -13.41 -0.19 0.72
C CYS A 89 -13.76 0.06 2.20
N ARG A 90 -14.90 -0.49 2.66
CA ARG A 90 -15.33 -0.36 4.07
C ARG A 90 -14.37 -1.02 5.05
N GLN A 91 -13.82 -2.19 4.72
CA GLN A 91 -12.87 -2.91 5.58
C GLN A 91 -11.56 -2.15 5.75
N PHE A 92 -11.03 -1.55 4.68
CA PHE A 92 -9.84 -0.72 4.74
C PHE A 92 -10.08 0.57 5.51
N ASP A 93 -11.21 1.24 5.29
CA ASP A 93 -11.59 2.47 5.97
C ASP A 93 -11.79 2.26 7.48
N ASN A 94 -12.48 1.20 7.87
CA ASN A 94 -12.70 0.85 9.28
C ASN A 94 -11.46 0.26 9.98
N ASN A 95 -10.39 0.00 9.25
CA ASN A 95 -9.16 -0.54 9.82
C ASN A 95 -8.19 0.60 10.15
N GLY A 96 -8.03 0.90 11.43
CA GLY A 96 -7.18 2.00 11.91
C GLY A 96 -5.69 1.94 11.51
N LYS A 97 -5.29 0.95 10.69
CA LYS A 97 -3.94 0.88 10.09
C LYS A 97 -3.86 1.56 8.73
N TYR A 98 -4.96 2.05 8.18
CA TYR A 98 -5.01 2.62 6.84
C TYR A 98 -5.70 3.98 6.85
N ILE A 99 -5.29 4.84 5.91
CA ILE A 99 -5.94 6.12 5.63
C ILE A 99 -6.27 6.13 4.14
N PRO A 100 -7.51 6.40 3.73
CA PRO A 100 -7.86 6.52 2.33
C PRO A 100 -7.18 7.75 1.70
N ILE A 101 -6.76 7.63 0.43
CA ILE A 101 -6.09 8.74 -0.29
C ILE A 101 -7.10 9.82 -0.69
N GLN A 102 -8.34 9.43 -0.91
CA GLN A 102 -9.48 10.32 -1.12
C GLN A 102 -10.69 9.81 -0.31
N ASN A 103 -11.80 10.54 -0.30
CA ASN A 103 -12.97 10.10 0.42
C ASN A 103 -13.40 8.69 -0.01
N VAL A 104 -13.61 7.80 0.96
CA VAL A 104 -13.97 6.40 0.70
C VAL A 104 -15.27 6.26 -0.10
N GLU A 105 -16.24 7.18 0.11
CA GLU A 105 -17.50 7.19 -0.64
C GLU A 105 -17.27 7.38 -2.16
N ASP A 106 -16.20 8.08 -2.55
CA ASP A 106 -15.86 8.28 -3.96
C ASP A 106 -15.34 7.01 -4.63
N TYR A 107 -14.87 6.02 -3.85
CA TYR A 107 -14.49 4.70 -4.35
C TYR A 107 -15.69 3.76 -4.52
N MET A 108 -16.74 3.95 -3.72
CA MET A 108 -17.87 3.02 -3.70
C MET A 108 -18.59 2.98 -5.04
N ILE A 109 -18.92 1.78 -5.47
CA ILE A 109 -19.67 1.54 -6.70
C ILE A 109 -21.15 1.48 -6.36
N PRO A 110 -21.98 2.41 -6.88
CA PRO A 110 -23.43 2.40 -6.67
C PRO A 110 -24.07 1.09 -7.15
N ASP A 111 -25.21 0.73 -6.54
CA ASP A 111 -25.87 -0.55 -6.81
C ASP A 111 -26.48 -0.64 -8.21
N ASP A 112 -26.79 0.49 -8.83
CA ASP A 112 -27.32 0.62 -10.18
C ASP A 112 -26.24 0.77 -11.26
N THR A 113 -24.96 0.76 -10.90
CA THR A 113 -23.86 0.86 -11.85
C THR A 113 -23.72 -0.43 -12.66
N ASP A 114 -23.76 -0.33 -13.98
CA ASP A 114 -23.34 -1.38 -14.91
C ASP A 114 -21.81 -1.37 -15.03
N VAL A 115 -21.17 -2.22 -14.24
CA VAL A 115 -19.70 -2.31 -14.17
C VAL A 115 -19.11 -2.73 -15.50
N SER A 116 -19.79 -3.66 -16.20
CA SER A 116 -19.38 -4.15 -17.53
C SER A 116 -19.33 -3.01 -18.54
N TYR A 117 -20.40 -2.24 -18.60
CA TYR A 117 -20.51 -1.11 -19.55
C TYR A 117 -19.49 -0.02 -19.23
N GLU A 118 -19.38 0.34 -17.95
CA GLU A 118 -18.42 1.36 -17.51
C GLU A 118 -16.97 0.98 -17.84
N MET A 119 -16.59 -0.28 -17.63
CA MET A 119 -15.24 -0.75 -17.95
C MET A 119 -15.00 -0.88 -19.47
N ALA A 120 -15.95 -1.48 -20.20
CA ALA A 120 -15.76 -1.80 -21.62
C ALA A 120 -15.95 -0.58 -22.52
N VAL A 121 -16.91 0.29 -22.22
CA VAL A 121 -17.28 1.41 -23.09
C VAL A 121 -16.66 2.72 -22.62
N ASN A 122 -16.75 2.99 -21.32
CA ASN A 122 -16.24 4.24 -20.75
C ASN A 122 -14.77 4.16 -20.29
N ASN A 123 -14.12 3.00 -20.45
CA ASN A 123 -12.76 2.73 -19.98
C ASN A 123 -12.56 3.09 -18.50
N LYS A 124 -13.63 2.99 -17.70
CA LYS A 124 -13.59 3.30 -16.29
C LYS A 124 -12.81 2.21 -15.54
N ARG A 125 -11.92 2.64 -14.68
CA ARG A 125 -11.16 1.78 -13.81
C ARG A 125 -11.72 1.89 -12.39
N PHE A 126 -12.21 0.79 -11.85
CA PHE A 126 -12.65 0.73 -10.47
C PHE A 126 -11.47 0.35 -9.59
N GLU A 127 -10.94 1.33 -8.90
CA GLU A 127 -9.82 1.18 -7.99
C GLU A 127 -10.00 2.00 -6.72
N ALA A 128 -9.41 1.54 -5.62
CA ALA A 128 -9.37 2.25 -4.35
C ALA A 128 -7.96 2.20 -3.77
N ALA A 129 -7.51 3.31 -3.20
CA ALA A 129 -6.14 3.47 -2.75
C ALA A 129 -6.08 4.05 -1.34
N PHE A 130 -5.15 3.50 -0.56
CA PHE A 130 -4.96 3.81 0.85
C PHE A 130 -3.47 3.94 1.16
N PHE A 131 -3.13 4.71 2.17
CA PHE A 131 -1.83 4.67 2.81
C PHE A 131 -1.89 3.76 4.03
N GLN A 132 -0.89 2.89 4.19
CA GLN A 132 -0.74 2.13 5.42
C GLN A 132 0.05 2.96 6.44
N LEU A 133 -0.53 3.18 7.62
CA LEU A 133 0.11 3.94 8.69
C LEU A 133 1.41 3.25 9.17
N PRO A 134 2.43 4.03 9.52
CA PRO A 134 3.62 3.52 10.18
C PRO A 134 3.25 2.78 11.48
N SER A 135 3.97 1.70 11.77
CA SER A 135 3.83 1.00 13.05
C SER A 135 4.53 1.75 14.20
N ASP A 136 5.50 2.60 13.86
CA ASP A 136 6.24 3.46 14.79
C ASP A 136 6.31 4.88 14.23
N THR A 137 5.73 5.82 14.97
CA THR A 137 5.72 7.25 14.63
C THR A 137 6.98 7.99 15.10
N THR A 138 7.85 7.34 15.87
CA THR A 138 9.05 7.94 16.44
C THR A 138 10.00 8.47 15.36
N LEU A 139 10.11 7.76 14.25
CA LEU A 139 10.96 8.19 13.12
C LEU A 139 10.42 9.48 12.49
N MET A 140 9.11 9.58 12.33
CA MET A 140 8.46 10.78 11.81
C MET A 140 8.74 11.98 12.72
N GLN A 141 8.50 11.82 14.02
CA GLN A 141 8.76 12.89 15.00
C GLN A 141 10.22 13.33 14.97
N LYS A 142 11.17 12.39 15.01
CA LYS A 142 12.62 12.71 14.93
C LYS A 142 12.98 13.44 13.64
N THR A 143 12.35 13.10 12.54
CA THR A 143 12.60 13.77 11.25
C THR A 143 12.11 15.21 11.28
N VAL A 144 10.91 15.45 11.79
CA VAL A 144 10.35 16.80 11.98
C VAL A 144 11.25 17.60 12.92
N ASP A 145 11.60 17.06 14.10
CA ASP A 145 12.45 17.72 15.09
C ASP A 145 13.80 18.13 14.50
N ASN A 146 14.43 17.23 13.72
CA ASN A 146 15.71 17.51 13.07
C ASN A 146 15.61 18.67 12.04
N ILE A 147 14.52 18.75 11.28
CA ILE A 147 14.30 19.84 10.30
C ILE A 147 14.07 21.15 11.05
N VAL A 148 13.22 21.14 12.06
CA VAL A 148 12.87 22.31 12.87
C VAL A 148 14.10 22.85 13.60
N GLN A 149 14.92 22.00 14.24
CA GLN A 149 16.15 22.39 14.94
C GLN A 149 17.23 22.95 14.01
N LYS A 150 17.25 22.56 12.74
CA LYS A 150 18.16 23.15 11.74
C LYS A 150 17.69 24.50 11.22
N LYS A 151 16.37 24.75 11.25
CA LYS A 151 15.75 25.95 10.67
C LYS A 151 15.60 27.08 11.71
N TYR A 152 15.34 26.72 12.96
CA TYR A 152 15.02 27.65 14.04
C TYR A 152 15.96 27.53 15.24
N THR A 153 16.20 28.65 15.92
CA THR A 153 16.98 28.67 17.16
C THR A 153 16.19 28.06 18.33
N PRO A 154 16.86 27.56 19.38
CA PRO A 154 16.18 27.03 20.57
C PRO A 154 15.18 28.01 21.20
N GLU A 155 15.48 29.32 21.15
CA GLU A 155 14.60 30.38 21.67
C GLU A 155 13.32 30.51 20.85
N GLN A 156 13.44 30.48 19.51
CA GLN A 156 12.30 30.51 18.59
C GLN A 156 11.41 29.26 18.71
N ILE A 157 12.00 28.10 18.95
CA ILE A 157 11.26 26.86 19.19
C ILE A 157 10.49 26.93 20.52
N LYS A 158 11.10 27.53 21.56
CA LYS A 158 10.48 27.66 22.89
C LYS A 158 9.33 28.66 22.90
N ASN A 159 9.47 29.77 22.15
CA ASN A 159 8.51 30.85 22.08
C ASN A 159 8.18 31.15 20.60
N PRO A 160 7.46 30.26 19.91
CA PRO A 160 7.22 30.38 18.48
C PRO A 160 6.23 31.52 18.18
N THR A 161 6.52 32.27 17.11
CA THR A 161 5.53 33.16 16.51
C THR A 161 4.49 32.36 15.75
N GLU A 162 3.33 32.97 15.42
CA GLU A 162 2.29 32.33 14.61
C GLU A 162 2.81 31.83 13.25
N GLU A 163 3.73 32.56 12.65
CA GLU A 163 4.39 32.18 11.40
C GLU A 163 5.24 30.90 11.56
N ILE A 164 6.01 30.82 12.66
CA ILE A 164 6.81 29.62 12.96
C ILE A 164 5.91 28.42 13.21
N VAL A 165 4.80 28.58 13.92
CA VAL A 165 3.84 27.50 14.17
C VAL A 165 3.30 26.95 12.84
N LYS A 166 2.84 27.82 11.94
CA LYS A 166 2.34 27.43 10.60
C LYS A 166 3.42 26.72 9.77
N ASP A 167 4.65 27.19 9.83
CA ASP A 167 5.75 26.56 9.11
C ASP A 167 6.11 25.17 9.68
N VAL A 168 6.11 25.02 10.98
CA VAL A 168 6.32 23.70 11.63
C VAL A 168 5.20 22.72 11.28
N GLU A 169 3.95 23.16 11.24
CA GLU A 169 2.81 22.35 10.77
C GLU A 169 3.01 21.92 9.30
N ALA A 170 3.44 22.84 8.43
CA ALA A 170 3.72 22.52 7.04
C ALA A 170 4.87 21.50 6.91
N ILE A 171 5.94 21.65 7.69
CA ILE A 171 7.05 20.68 7.75
C ILE A 171 6.53 19.31 8.19
N ALA A 172 5.73 19.23 9.25
CA ALA A 172 5.18 17.98 9.76
C ALA A 172 4.29 17.30 8.72
N ASN A 173 3.42 18.06 8.03
CA ASN A 173 2.56 17.54 6.97
C ASN A 173 3.36 17.01 5.78
N ASN A 174 4.41 17.70 5.37
CA ASN A 174 5.28 17.27 4.27
C ASN A 174 6.03 15.97 4.62
N VAL A 175 6.58 15.88 5.83
CA VAL A 175 7.25 14.66 6.32
C VAL A 175 6.28 13.49 6.39
N MET A 176 5.08 13.72 6.91
CA MET A 176 4.02 12.71 6.97
C MET A 176 3.65 12.22 5.57
N TYR A 177 3.41 13.13 4.64
CA TYR A 177 3.07 12.80 3.26
C TYR A 177 4.19 12.00 2.57
N ASP A 178 5.45 12.42 2.73
CA ASP A 178 6.59 11.68 2.15
C ASP A 178 6.65 10.24 2.67
N ILE A 179 6.49 10.03 3.98
CA ILE A 179 6.48 8.69 4.59
C ILE A 179 5.28 7.87 4.09
N LEU A 180 4.08 8.44 4.09
CA LEU A 180 2.85 7.73 3.71
C LEU A 180 2.85 7.39 2.22
N SER A 181 3.32 8.29 1.36
CA SER A 181 3.40 8.07 -0.10
C SER A 181 4.27 6.88 -0.49
N LYS A 182 5.18 6.43 0.39
CA LYS A 182 6.01 5.23 0.19
C LYS A 182 5.31 3.93 0.63
N ARG A 183 4.11 4.02 1.20
CA ARG A 183 3.41 2.93 1.89
C ARG A 183 2.00 2.72 1.33
N SER A 184 1.88 2.72 0.00
CA SER A 184 0.59 2.58 -0.67
C SER A 184 0.08 1.13 -0.64
N VAL A 185 -1.22 1.01 -0.43
CA VAL A 185 -1.99 -0.22 -0.63
C VAL A 185 -3.20 0.14 -1.48
N TRP A 186 -3.39 -0.52 -2.59
CA TRP A 186 -4.49 -0.23 -3.48
C TRP A 186 -5.03 -1.52 -4.12
N PHE A 187 -6.27 -1.48 -4.55
CA PHE A 187 -6.88 -2.61 -5.22
C PHE A 187 -7.74 -2.17 -6.39
N VAL A 188 -7.92 -3.09 -7.32
CA VAL A 188 -8.58 -2.83 -8.60
C VAL A 188 -9.40 -4.03 -9.02
N ILE A 189 -10.52 -3.77 -9.70
CA ILE A 189 -11.28 -4.79 -10.41
C ILE A 189 -10.58 -5.07 -11.74
N ASN A 190 -10.28 -6.34 -11.99
CA ASN A 190 -9.85 -6.84 -13.28
C ASN A 190 -11.00 -7.58 -13.94
N GLU A 191 -11.18 -7.33 -15.24
CA GLU A 191 -12.13 -8.02 -16.10
C GLU A 191 -11.38 -8.95 -17.04
N ASN A 192 -11.91 -10.14 -17.28
CA ASN A 192 -11.39 -11.09 -18.25
C ASN A 192 -12.55 -11.92 -18.83
N PHE A 193 -12.91 -11.65 -20.09
CA PHE A 193 -14.00 -12.31 -20.81
C PHE A 193 -15.35 -12.33 -20.07
N GLY A 194 -15.76 -11.19 -19.53
CA GLY A 194 -17.02 -11.03 -18.80
C GLY A 194 -17.02 -11.62 -17.38
N CYS A 195 -15.87 -12.03 -16.89
CA CYS A 195 -15.67 -12.47 -15.52
C CYS A 195 -14.72 -11.53 -14.78
N TYR A 196 -14.92 -11.37 -13.48
CA TYR A 196 -14.26 -10.35 -12.67
C TYR A 196 -13.48 -10.96 -11.52
N SER A 197 -12.40 -10.30 -11.15
CA SER A 197 -11.60 -10.60 -9.96
C SER A 197 -11.03 -9.32 -9.38
N ILE A 198 -10.60 -9.34 -8.11
CA ILE A 198 -9.90 -8.21 -7.49
C ILE A 198 -8.43 -8.56 -7.30
N MET A 199 -7.58 -7.58 -7.60
CA MET A 199 -6.15 -7.61 -7.31
C MET A 199 -5.83 -6.53 -6.29
N ILE A 200 -5.19 -6.91 -5.19
CA ILE A 200 -4.75 -6.00 -4.12
C ILE A 200 -3.23 -5.92 -4.17
N HIS A 201 -2.69 -4.70 -4.12
CA HIS A 201 -1.26 -4.43 -4.18
C HIS A 201 -0.78 -3.78 -2.88
N TYR A 202 0.26 -4.35 -2.28
CA TYR A 202 0.99 -3.78 -1.14
C TYR A 202 2.36 -3.32 -1.63
N GLU A 203 2.63 -2.01 -1.61
CA GLU A 203 3.82 -1.42 -2.22
C GLU A 203 4.77 -0.82 -1.20
N ASN A 204 6.03 -1.15 -1.34
CA ASN A 204 7.15 -0.46 -0.72
C ASN A 204 7.85 0.40 -1.78
N ARG A 205 7.48 1.67 -1.86
CA ARG A 205 8.02 2.57 -2.89
C ARG A 205 9.45 3.00 -2.65
N TYR A 206 10.06 2.68 -1.50
CA TYR A 206 11.51 2.84 -1.31
C TYR A 206 12.34 1.91 -2.18
N ASN A 207 11.77 0.78 -2.62
CA ASN A 207 12.41 -0.20 -3.47
C ASN A 207 11.91 -0.15 -4.93
N TYR A 208 11.02 0.81 -5.23
CA TYR A 208 10.52 1.01 -6.59
C TYR A 208 11.64 1.58 -7.48
N ALA A 209 11.61 1.28 -8.79
CA ALA A 209 12.50 1.92 -9.76
C ALA A 209 12.14 3.40 -9.89
N ASP A 210 13.12 4.27 -9.76
CA ASP A 210 12.96 5.72 -9.82
C ASP A 210 13.01 6.29 -11.26
N GLY A 211 13.21 5.41 -12.25
CA GLY A 211 13.26 5.78 -13.65
C GLY A 211 14.63 6.32 -14.12
N GLU A 212 15.65 6.30 -13.29
CA GLU A 212 17.00 6.74 -13.68
C GLU A 212 17.63 5.90 -14.79
N ASP A 213 17.12 4.67 -15.02
CA ASP A 213 17.62 3.72 -16.02
C ASP A 213 16.76 3.69 -17.31
N LEU A 214 15.94 4.70 -17.59
CA LEU A 214 15.10 4.81 -18.80
C LEU A 214 15.82 5.55 -19.92
#